data_e2deb8561b37cecfb92c4f1786dd7c49
#
_entry.id   e2deb8561b37cecfb92c4f1786dd7c49
#
_cell.length_a   1.000
_cell.length_b   1.000
_cell.length_c   1.000
_cell.angle_alpha   90.00
_cell.angle_beta   90.00
_cell.angle_gamma   90.00
#
_symmetry.space_group_name_H-M   'P 1'
#
loop_
_entity.id
_entity.type
_entity.pdbx_description
1 polymer ?
#
loop_
_entity_poly.entity_id
_entity_poly.type
_entity_poly.pdbx_seq_one_letter_code
_entity_poly.pdbx_strand_id
1 'polypeptide(L)'
;FPILDATPDKFAEAMEGADLILAPLPGTTQAGLGETIAPHLKDGQVVFIPPGTFGSYLMAKQVRDSGNTADVAFGDAGTLPWLVRKQPDGSTRITTRTVRLPSGIFPARLSDHAFGLIEQVFAETERRRDALDAALLNYGPIIHPPLILMNAGPLAHFDAWDIHNEGT
;
A
#
# COMPACT_ATOMS: atom_id res chain seq x y z
N PHE A 1 5.71 -1.49 20.71
CA PHE A 1 4.67 -2.17 19.94
C PHE A 1 5.00 -3.65 19.88
N PRO A 2 4.02 -4.55 20.12
CA PRO A 2 4.26 -5.99 19.99
C PRO A 2 4.53 -6.34 18.52
N ILE A 3 5.46 -7.26 18.28
CA ILE A 3 5.66 -7.90 16.99
C ILE A 3 5.03 -9.28 17.10
N LEU A 4 4.05 -9.55 16.24
CA LEU A 4 3.32 -10.80 16.21
C LEU A 4 3.77 -11.66 15.02
N ASP A 5 3.75 -12.97 15.18
CA ASP A 5 3.99 -13.89 14.08
C ASP A 5 2.86 -13.80 13.05
N ALA A 6 3.19 -13.96 11.76
CA ALA A 6 2.25 -13.88 10.67
C ALA A 6 1.42 -15.19 10.53
N THR A 7 0.63 -15.52 11.55
CA THR A 7 -0.31 -16.65 11.54
C THR A 7 -1.76 -16.13 11.55
N PRO A 8 -2.76 -16.85 11.01
CA PRO A 8 -4.12 -16.35 10.89
C PRO A 8 -4.75 -15.89 12.21
N ASP A 9 -4.53 -16.64 13.29
CA ASP A 9 -4.98 -16.28 14.63
C ASP A 9 -4.30 -15.00 15.18
N LYS A 10 -3.03 -14.78 14.82
CA LYS A 10 -2.30 -13.57 15.20
C LYS A 10 -2.75 -12.34 14.41
N PHE A 11 -3.20 -12.52 13.16
CA PHE A 11 -3.84 -11.42 12.42
C PHE A 11 -5.12 -10.96 13.10
N ALA A 12 -5.97 -11.87 13.54
CA ALA A 12 -7.18 -11.54 14.28
C ALA A 12 -6.88 -10.74 15.55
N GLU A 13 -5.87 -11.20 16.33
CA GLU A 13 -5.38 -10.52 17.54
C GLU A 13 -4.83 -9.11 17.23
N ALA A 14 -4.00 -8.99 16.19
CA ALA A 14 -3.41 -7.70 15.79
C ALA A 14 -4.43 -6.67 15.31
N MET A 15 -5.53 -7.14 14.72
CA MET A 15 -6.60 -6.29 14.19
C MET A 15 -7.67 -5.93 15.23
N GLU A 16 -7.65 -6.56 16.40
CA GLU A 16 -8.60 -6.27 17.45
C GLU A 16 -8.41 -4.85 18.01
N GLY A 17 -9.46 -4.02 17.93
CA GLY A 17 -9.42 -2.63 18.35
C GLY A 17 -8.61 -1.70 17.44
N ALA A 18 -8.11 -2.18 16.29
CA ALA A 18 -7.45 -1.34 15.31
C ALA A 18 -8.48 -0.63 14.43
N ASP A 19 -8.45 0.70 14.38
CA ASP A 19 -9.28 1.50 13.47
C ASP A 19 -8.64 1.63 12.08
N LEU A 20 -7.30 1.71 12.03
CA LEU A 20 -6.52 1.86 10.80
C LEU A 20 -5.50 0.72 10.67
N ILE A 21 -5.58 -0.01 9.59
CA ILE A 21 -4.69 -1.11 9.21
C ILE A 21 -3.81 -0.64 8.04
N LEU A 22 -2.52 -0.54 8.26
CA LEU A 22 -1.57 -0.15 7.22
C LEU A 22 -0.99 -1.39 6.53
N ALA A 23 -1.13 -1.45 5.20
CA ALA A 23 -0.66 -2.55 4.38
C ALA A 23 0.39 -2.09 3.32
N PRO A 24 1.59 -1.65 3.72
CA PRO A 24 2.63 -1.17 2.81
C PRO A 24 3.34 -2.35 2.12
N LEU A 25 2.61 -3.12 1.33
CA LEU A 25 3.08 -4.37 0.74
C LEU A 25 3.19 -4.27 -0.78
N PRO A 26 4.14 -5.02 -1.39
CA PRO A 26 4.18 -5.17 -2.84
C PRO A 26 2.86 -5.71 -3.40
N GLY A 27 2.47 -5.27 -4.60
CA GLY A 27 1.23 -5.68 -5.25
C GLY A 27 1.05 -7.21 -5.33
N THR A 28 2.14 -7.95 -5.51
CA THR A 28 2.14 -9.42 -5.57
C THR A 28 1.71 -10.12 -4.28
N THR A 29 1.81 -9.43 -3.13
CA THR A 29 1.46 -9.98 -1.81
C THR A 29 0.12 -9.51 -1.28
N GLN A 30 -0.47 -8.49 -1.92
CA GLN A 30 -1.73 -7.89 -1.48
C GLN A 30 -2.90 -8.89 -1.50
N ALA A 31 -2.94 -9.78 -2.50
CA ALA A 31 -3.97 -10.81 -2.59
C ALA A 31 -3.93 -11.76 -1.38
N GLY A 32 -2.76 -12.28 -1.03
CA GLY A 32 -2.61 -13.18 0.12
C GLY A 32 -2.95 -12.50 1.45
N LEU A 33 -2.54 -11.22 1.62
CA LEU A 33 -2.96 -10.46 2.79
C LEU A 33 -4.47 -10.30 2.83
N GLY A 34 -5.09 -9.88 1.72
CA GLY A 34 -6.52 -9.65 1.65
C GLY A 34 -7.33 -10.91 1.99
N GLU A 35 -6.96 -12.07 1.48
CA GLU A 35 -7.58 -13.36 1.83
C GLU A 35 -7.45 -13.66 3.33
N THR A 36 -6.28 -13.37 3.91
CA THR A 36 -6.02 -13.64 5.33
C THR A 36 -6.83 -12.74 6.25
N ILE A 37 -6.90 -11.43 5.96
CA ILE A 37 -7.57 -10.46 6.86
C ILE A 37 -9.09 -10.38 6.63
N ALA A 38 -9.56 -10.71 5.42
CA ALA A 38 -10.97 -10.55 5.04
C ALA A 38 -11.98 -11.14 6.05
N PRO A 39 -11.79 -12.35 6.60
CA PRO A 39 -12.72 -12.91 7.58
C PRO A 39 -12.78 -12.18 8.93
N HIS A 40 -11.75 -11.41 9.24
CA HIS A 40 -11.55 -10.79 10.56
C HIS A 40 -11.87 -9.30 10.59
N LEU A 41 -12.08 -8.67 9.43
CA LEU A 41 -12.42 -7.25 9.34
C LEU A 41 -13.78 -6.95 9.96
N LYS A 42 -13.87 -5.78 10.62
CA LYS A 42 -15.05 -5.31 11.36
C LYS A 42 -15.54 -3.96 10.82
N ASP A 43 -16.77 -3.63 11.12
CA ASP A 43 -17.37 -2.34 10.75
C ASP A 43 -16.52 -1.17 11.23
N GLY A 44 -16.34 -0.18 10.36
CA GLY A 44 -15.61 1.05 10.63
C GLY A 44 -14.09 0.93 10.49
N GLN A 45 -13.53 -0.25 10.29
CA GLN A 45 -12.09 -0.38 10.04
C GLN A 45 -11.70 0.18 8.67
N VAL A 46 -10.49 0.71 8.59
CA VAL A 46 -9.88 1.25 7.38
C VAL A 46 -8.61 0.47 7.06
N VAL A 47 -8.53 -0.11 5.86
CA VAL A 47 -7.31 -0.74 5.33
C VAL A 47 -6.67 0.23 4.34
N PHE A 48 -5.49 0.76 4.65
CA PHE A 48 -4.77 1.70 3.81
C PHE A 48 -3.53 1.07 3.18
N ILE A 49 -3.41 1.18 1.86
CA ILE A 49 -2.42 0.48 1.03
C ILE A 49 -1.53 1.51 0.32
N PRO A 50 -0.40 1.91 0.90
CA PRO A 50 0.56 2.82 0.26
C PRO A 50 1.80 2.08 -0.30
N PRO A 51 1.96 1.95 -1.64
CA PRO A 51 1.02 2.28 -2.71
C PRO A 51 0.01 1.16 -2.96
N GLY A 52 -1.20 1.53 -3.37
CA GLY A 52 -2.28 0.57 -3.52
C GLY A 52 -2.34 -0.13 -4.88
N THR A 53 -2.32 0.61 -5.97
CA THR A 53 -2.42 0.10 -7.34
C THR A 53 -3.58 -0.89 -7.52
N PHE A 54 -4.81 -0.42 -7.24
CA PHE A 54 -6.06 -1.21 -7.24
C PHE A 54 -6.20 -2.25 -6.12
N GLY A 55 -5.31 -2.25 -5.13
CA GLY A 55 -5.39 -3.16 -3.97
C GLY A 55 -6.68 -3.00 -3.17
N SER A 56 -7.23 -1.78 -3.09
CA SER A 56 -8.52 -1.49 -2.47
C SER A 56 -9.68 -2.28 -3.07
N TYR A 57 -9.76 -2.35 -4.40
CA TYR A 57 -10.80 -3.11 -5.09
C TYR A 57 -10.63 -4.61 -4.93
N LEU A 58 -9.38 -5.10 -4.99
CA LEU A 58 -9.06 -6.49 -4.77
C LEU A 58 -9.49 -6.94 -3.38
N MET A 59 -9.06 -6.22 -2.34
CA MET A 59 -9.38 -6.56 -0.95
C MET A 59 -10.87 -6.42 -0.66
N ALA A 60 -11.54 -5.39 -1.17
CA ALA A 60 -12.99 -5.25 -1.04
C ALA A 60 -13.77 -6.44 -1.65
N LYS A 61 -13.28 -6.94 -2.81
CA LYS A 61 -13.83 -8.14 -3.42
C LYS A 61 -13.61 -9.37 -2.54
N GLN A 62 -12.40 -9.55 -2.01
CA GLN A 62 -12.05 -10.68 -1.15
C GLN A 62 -12.88 -10.71 0.14
N VAL A 63 -13.13 -9.55 0.75
CA VAL A 63 -14.02 -9.41 1.92
C VAL A 63 -15.43 -9.91 1.56
N ARG A 64 -15.96 -9.47 0.43
CA ARG A 64 -17.28 -9.92 -0.04
C ARG A 64 -17.31 -11.43 -0.32
N ASP A 65 -16.28 -11.94 -0.99
CA ASP A 65 -16.18 -13.37 -1.35
C ASP A 65 -16.02 -14.27 -0.11
N SER A 66 -15.42 -13.76 0.97
CA SER A 66 -15.32 -14.48 2.26
C SER A 66 -16.66 -14.57 3.01
N GLY A 67 -17.70 -13.89 2.53
CA GLY A 67 -19.00 -13.79 3.20
C GLY A 67 -19.02 -12.76 4.34
N ASN A 68 -17.95 -12.02 4.56
CA ASN A 68 -17.92 -10.92 5.53
C ASN A 68 -18.73 -9.73 5.00
N THR A 69 -19.68 -9.25 5.79
CA THR A 69 -20.57 -8.13 5.45
C THR A 69 -20.20 -6.82 6.14
N ALA A 70 -19.08 -6.80 6.82
CA ALA A 70 -18.61 -5.61 7.54
C ALA A 70 -18.43 -4.41 6.60
N ASP A 71 -18.76 -3.23 7.11
CA ASP A 71 -18.63 -1.96 6.40
C ASP A 71 -17.23 -1.39 6.58
N VAL A 72 -16.31 -1.79 5.70
CA VAL A 72 -14.88 -1.50 5.73
C VAL A 72 -14.51 -0.54 4.61
N ALA A 73 -13.66 0.44 4.93
CA ALA A 73 -13.06 1.31 3.93
C ALA A 73 -11.68 0.80 3.49
N PHE A 74 -11.41 0.85 2.19
CA PHE A 74 -10.12 0.50 1.60
C PHE A 74 -9.54 1.73 0.92
N GLY A 75 -8.31 2.09 1.27
CA GLY A 75 -7.63 3.25 0.70
C GLY A 75 -6.43 2.85 -0.15
N ASP A 76 -6.38 3.38 -1.37
CA ASP A 76 -5.20 3.35 -2.23
C ASP A 76 -4.43 4.67 -2.14
N ALA A 77 -3.10 4.59 -2.07
CA ALA A 77 -2.24 5.75 -2.32
C ALA A 77 -1.55 5.61 -3.67
N GLY A 78 -1.41 6.72 -4.37
CA GLY A 78 -0.75 6.79 -5.67
C GLY A 78 0.79 6.77 -5.60
N THR A 79 1.37 6.78 -4.40
CA THR A 79 2.82 6.72 -4.21
C THR A 79 3.17 6.19 -2.82
N LEU A 80 4.45 5.95 -2.58
CA LEU A 80 4.99 5.63 -1.25
C LEU A 80 5.09 6.89 -0.37
N PRO A 81 4.70 6.83 0.92
CA PRO A 81 4.93 7.94 1.84
C PRO A 81 6.43 8.17 2.09
N TRP A 82 7.24 7.10 2.12
CA TRP A 82 8.69 7.17 2.30
C TRP A 82 9.41 6.18 1.40
N LEU A 83 10.58 6.58 0.88
CA LEU A 83 11.54 5.66 0.31
C LEU A 83 12.47 5.19 1.43
N VAL A 84 12.48 3.89 1.66
CA VAL A 84 13.18 3.26 2.77
C VAL A 84 14.19 2.24 2.24
N ARG A 85 15.39 2.22 2.81
CA ARG A 85 16.44 1.24 2.47
C ARG A 85 17.00 0.61 3.74
N LYS A 86 17.01 -0.72 3.78
CA LYS A 86 17.72 -1.47 4.80
C LYS A 86 19.22 -1.34 4.57
N GLN A 87 19.96 -1.05 5.62
CA GLN A 87 21.41 -0.92 5.59
C GLN A 87 22.09 -2.24 5.94
N PRO A 88 23.39 -2.45 5.59
CA PRO A 88 24.13 -3.66 5.94
C PRO A 88 24.24 -3.91 7.44
N ASP A 89 24.22 -2.87 8.26
CA ASP A 89 24.25 -2.95 9.73
C ASP A 89 22.88 -3.29 10.35
N GLY A 90 21.86 -3.56 9.51
CA GLY A 90 20.50 -3.86 9.94
C GLY A 90 19.63 -2.65 10.23
N SER A 91 20.19 -1.44 10.24
CA SER A 91 19.42 -0.21 10.40
C SER A 91 18.55 0.09 9.17
N THR A 92 17.62 1.01 9.31
CA THR A 92 16.73 1.45 8.23
C THR A 92 16.94 2.93 7.97
N ARG A 93 17.23 3.28 6.72
CA ARG A 93 17.41 4.67 6.29
C ARG A 93 16.21 5.13 5.45
N ILE A 94 15.58 6.23 5.88
CA ILE A 94 14.61 6.95 5.05
C ILE A 94 15.40 7.91 4.15
N THR A 95 15.36 7.70 2.84
CA THR A 95 16.10 8.51 1.86
C THR A 95 15.27 9.65 1.30
N THR A 96 13.95 9.46 1.23
CA THR A 96 13.02 10.45 0.68
C THR A 96 11.69 10.35 1.41
N ARG A 97 11.08 11.50 1.65
CA ARG A 97 9.70 11.61 2.14
C ARG A 97 8.85 12.30 1.08
N THR A 98 7.67 11.76 0.81
CA THR A 98 6.73 12.43 -0.09
C THR A 98 6.24 13.75 0.51
N VAL A 99 6.01 14.74 -0.34
CA VAL A 99 5.40 16.02 0.05
C VAL A 99 3.90 16.04 -0.24
N ARG A 100 3.41 15.10 -1.04
CA ARG A 100 2.00 14.91 -1.39
C ARG A 100 1.74 13.42 -1.51
N LEU A 101 0.75 12.93 -0.77
CA LEU A 101 0.31 11.54 -0.78
C LEU A 101 -1.11 11.46 -1.36
N PRO A 102 -1.26 11.45 -2.71
CA PRO A 102 -2.57 11.33 -3.32
C PRO A 102 -3.21 10.02 -2.91
N SER A 103 -4.33 10.10 -2.23
CA SER A 103 -5.03 8.95 -1.65
C SER A 103 -6.50 8.99 -1.98
N GLY A 104 -7.09 7.83 -2.22
CA GLY A 104 -8.51 7.69 -2.52
C GLY A 104 -9.09 6.45 -1.87
N ILE A 105 -10.40 6.49 -1.62
CA ILE A 105 -11.10 5.50 -0.79
C ILE A 105 -12.14 4.74 -1.60
N PHE A 106 -12.27 3.45 -1.32
CA PHE A 106 -13.35 2.58 -1.76
C PHE A 106 -14.02 1.89 -0.56
N PRO A 107 -15.34 1.88 -0.44
CA PRO A 107 -16.29 2.64 -1.27
C PRO A 107 -16.24 4.14 -0.93
N ALA A 108 -16.50 4.99 -1.93
CA ALA A 108 -16.38 6.44 -1.80
C ALA A 108 -17.25 7.06 -0.69
N ARG A 109 -18.36 6.43 -0.31
CA ARG A 109 -19.23 6.87 0.79
C ARG A 109 -18.55 6.86 2.16
N LEU A 110 -17.46 6.12 2.33
CA LEU A 110 -16.67 6.04 3.57
C LEU A 110 -15.46 6.99 3.56
N SER A 111 -15.32 7.86 2.54
CA SER A 111 -14.14 8.70 2.38
C SER A 111 -13.88 9.61 3.57
N ASP A 112 -14.88 10.31 4.09
CA ASP A 112 -14.68 11.24 5.20
C ASP A 112 -14.23 10.54 6.47
N HIS A 113 -14.82 9.39 6.78
CA HIS A 113 -14.41 8.56 7.90
C HIS A 113 -12.96 8.07 7.74
N ALA A 114 -12.63 7.49 6.58
CA ALA A 114 -11.32 6.94 6.32
C ALA A 114 -10.22 8.01 6.33
N PHE A 115 -10.46 9.16 5.70
CA PHE A 115 -9.52 10.28 5.73
C PHE A 115 -9.33 10.86 7.13
N GLY A 116 -10.39 10.86 7.97
CA GLY A 116 -10.28 11.26 9.36
C GLY A 116 -9.26 10.43 10.16
N LEU A 117 -9.03 9.18 9.79
CA LEU A 117 -8.01 8.32 10.39
C LEU A 117 -6.64 8.44 9.67
N ILE A 118 -6.63 8.40 8.34
CA ILE A 118 -5.40 8.43 7.54
C ILE A 118 -4.61 9.71 7.77
N GLU A 119 -5.27 10.87 7.81
CA GLU A 119 -4.64 12.18 7.98
C GLU A 119 -3.99 12.37 9.36
N GLN A 120 -4.41 11.63 10.37
CA GLN A 120 -3.74 11.62 11.68
C GLN A 120 -2.34 10.99 11.61
N VAL A 121 -2.11 10.08 10.66
CA VAL A 121 -0.83 9.39 10.46
C VAL A 121 -0.01 10.04 9.34
N PHE A 122 -0.67 10.45 8.27
CA PHE A 122 -0.07 11.00 7.05
C PHE A 122 -0.63 12.40 6.79
N ALA A 123 -0.02 13.42 7.41
CA ALA A 123 -0.45 14.81 7.26
C ALA A 123 -0.33 15.35 5.83
N GLU A 124 0.52 14.74 4.98
CA GLU A 124 0.71 15.05 3.57
C GLU A 124 -0.34 14.43 2.64
N THR A 125 -1.38 13.80 3.18
CA THR A 125 -2.48 13.18 2.42
C THR A 125 -3.18 14.23 1.55
N GLU A 126 -3.32 13.91 0.27
CA GLU A 126 -4.10 14.67 -0.70
C GLU A 126 -5.33 13.85 -1.08
N ARG A 127 -6.51 14.29 -0.66
CA ARG A 127 -7.76 13.59 -0.92
C ARG A 127 -8.06 13.58 -2.41
N ARG A 128 -8.20 12.39 -2.97
CA ARG A 128 -8.64 12.16 -4.35
C ARG A 128 -10.13 11.81 -4.36
N ARG A 129 -10.74 11.89 -5.55
CA ARG A 129 -12.17 11.65 -5.71
C ARG A 129 -12.59 10.25 -5.22
N ASP A 130 -11.80 9.24 -5.56
CA ASP A 130 -12.02 7.84 -5.22
C ASP A 130 -10.70 7.03 -5.33
N ALA A 131 -10.74 5.75 -4.98
CA ALA A 131 -9.57 4.88 -5.04
C ALA A 131 -9.02 4.70 -6.47
N LEU A 132 -9.87 4.75 -7.50
CA LEU A 132 -9.45 4.67 -8.90
C LEU A 132 -8.61 5.90 -9.27
N ASP A 133 -9.06 7.09 -8.90
CA ASP A 133 -8.35 8.35 -9.16
C ASP A 133 -6.95 8.33 -8.51
N ALA A 134 -6.85 7.84 -7.27
CA ALA A 134 -5.56 7.68 -6.59
C ALA A 134 -4.66 6.61 -7.25
N ALA A 135 -5.22 5.44 -7.58
CA ALA A 135 -4.47 4.34 -8.19
C ALA A 135 -3.87 4.72 -9.55
N LEU A 136 -4.60 5.48 -10.36
CA LEU A 136 -4.14 5.95 -11.67
C LEU A 136 -3.01 6.99 -11.59
N LEU A 137 -2.77 7.58 -10.43
CA LEU A 137 -1.62 8.47 -10.19
C LEU A 137 -0.34 7.70 -9.84
N ASN A 138 -0.40 6.38 -9.67
CA ASN A 138 0.80 5.57 -9.48
C ASN A 138 1.51 5.36 -10.83
N TYR A 139 2.47 6.21 -11.12
CA TYR A 139 3.28 6.13 -12.32
C TYR A 139 4.42 5.09 -12.25
N GLY A 140 4.67 4.49 -11.09
CA GLY A 140 5.68 3.44 -10.92
C GLY A 140 5.55 2.31 -11.95
N PRO A 141 4.38 1.70 -12.14
CA PRO A 141 4.16 0.66 -13.17
C PRO A 141 4.39 1.13 -14.61
N ILE A 142 4.36 2.44 -14.86
CA ILE A 142 4.56 3.03 -16.19
C ILE A 142 6.05 3.31 -16.44
N ILE A 143 6.78 3.73 -15.42
CA ILE A 143 8.19 4.16 -15.55
C ILE A 143 9.14 2.96 -15.39
N HIS A 144 8.97 2.14 -14.35
CA HIS A 144 9.95 1.10 -14.02
C HIS A 144 10.10 0.01 -15.09
N PRO A 145 9.03 -0.57 -15.70
CA PRO A 145 9.21 -1.59 -16.71
C PRO A 145 9.97 -1.11 -17.95
N PRO A 146 9.65 0.05 -18.57
CA PRO A 146 10.46 0.58 -19.67
C PRO A 146 11.91 0.85 -19.26
N LEU A 147 12.14 1.42 -18.06
CA LEU A 147 13.48 1.69 -17.57
C LEU A 147 14.32 0.40 -17.51
N ILE A 148 13.78 -0.68 -16.96
CA ILE A 148 14.47 -1.99 -16.91
C ILE A 148 14.69 -2.55 -18.32
N LEU A 149 13.68 -2.52 -19.19
CA LEU A 149 13.78 -3.05 -20.55
C LEU A 149 14.83 -2.31 -21.38
N MET A 150 14.85 -1.00 -21.34
CA MET A 150 15.81 -0.17 -22.08
C MET A 150 17.26 -0.34 -21.58
N ASN A 151 17.44 -0.74 -20.34
CA ASN A 151 18.74 -0.98 -19.72
C ASN A 151 19.07 -2.47 -19.55
N ALA A 152 18.33 -3.38 -20.18
CA ALA A 152 18.53 -4.83 -20.02
C ALA A 152 19.94 -5.28 -20.43
N GLY A 153 20.53 -4.71 -21.47
CA GLY A 153 21.90 -4.99 -21.89
C GLY A 153 22.93 -4.61 -20.82
N PRO A 154 23.00 -3.34 -20.41
CA PRO A 154 23.88 -2.91 -19.32
C PRO A 154 23.69 -3.71 -18.03
N LEU A 155 22.45 -3.92 -17.60
CA LEU A 155 22.14 -4.70 -16.40
C LEU A 155 22.62 -6.16 -16.47
N ALA A 156 22.68 -6.74 -17.68
CA ALA A 156 23.16 -8.11 -17.88
C ALA A 156 24.68 -8.23 -17.96
N HIS A 157 25.40 -7.14 -18.31
CA HIS A 157 26.81 -7.19 -18.63
C HIS A 157 27.74 -6.47 -17.66
N PHE A 158 27.24 -5.51 -16.89
CA PHE A 158 28.06 -4.77 -15.93
C PHE A 158 27.82 -5.28 -14.51
N ASP A 159 28.88 -5.42 -13.72
CA ASP A 159 28.80 -5.83 -12.30
C ASP A 159 28.08 -4.77 -11.44
N ALA A 160 28.17 -3.49 -11.85
CA ALA A 160 27.43 -2.40 -11.25
C ALA A 160 26.94 -1.46 -12.34
N TRP A 161 25.65 -1.16 -12.33
CA TRP A 161 24.98 -0.22 -13.25
C TRP A 161 23.93 0.56 -12.50
N ASP A 162 24.16 1.87 -12.36
CA ASP A 162 23.17 2.78 -11.77
C ASP A 162 22.16 3.22 -12.83
N ILE A 163 21.09 2.48 -12.91
CA ILE A 163 20.03 2.68 -13.90
C ILE A 163 19.40 4.08 -13.86
N HIS A 164 19.47 4.80 -12.73
CA HIS A 164 18.90 6.13 -12.59
C HIS A 164 19.85 7.25 -12.98
N ASN A 165 21.16 7.02 -12.90
CA ASN A 165 22.18 8.00 -13.22
C ASN A 165 22.91 7.72 -14.55
N GLU A 166 23.00 6.44 -14.94
CA GLU A 166 23.75 5.99 -16.11
C GLU A 166 22.82 5.44 -17.21
N GLY A 167 21.56 5.14 -16.85
CA GLY A 167 20.54 4.59 -17.76
C GLY A 167 19.94 5.65 -18.69
N THR A 168 19.22 5.17 -19.69
CA THR A 168 18.47 5.99 -20.69
C THR A 168 16.99 6.06 -20.34
#